data_5ae7f085797f82c1e31a63a779325192
#
_entry.id   5ae7f085797f82c1e31a63a779325192
#
_cell.length_a   1.000
_cell.length_b   1.000
_cell.length_c   1.000
_cell.angle_alpha   90.00
_cell.angle_beta   90.00
_cell.angle_gamma   90.00
#
_symmetry.space_group_name_H-M   'P 1'
#
loop_
_entity.id
_entity.type
_entity.pdbx_description
1 polymer ?
#
loop_
_entity_poly.entity_id
_entity_poly.type
_entity_poly.pdbx_seq_one_letter_code
_entity_poly.pdbx_strand_id
1 'polypeptide(L)'
;EIMPSLVGSEMCIRDRYPSSIETFAESLTGYTGRNPGYDPLAFAIEECHKRGMELHAWIVTIPAGNTRQVKLLGRNSIVQRNRKICKLYKGNWYLDPGNPETKEYLSRIVKEITSQYDIDGIHFDYIRYPDGRTRIPDQSTFRKYGKGKTLAQWRRDNITEMVRYIYKGVKELKPYVKIGSSPLGKYRDTNRYSSRGWNAYNTVFQDARYWLE
;
A
#
# COMPACT_ATOMS: atom_id res chain seq x y z
N GLU A 1 -23.24 11.88 0.72
CA GLU A 1 -23.06 10.48 1.20
C GLU A 1 -21.77 10.43 2.00
N ILE A 2 -21.88 10.14 3.28
CA ILE A 2 -20.71 9.90 4.14
C ILE A 2 -20.34 8.43 3.93
N MET A 3 -19.28 8.19 3.17
CA MET A 3 -18.71 6.85 3.07
C MET A 3 -17.94 6.55 4.37
N PRO A 4 -18.38 5.61 5.20
CA PRO A 4 -17.59 5.18 6.33
C PRO A 4 -16.45 4.32 5.81
N SER A 5 -15.25 4.85 5.88
CA SER A 5 -14.04 4.07 5.65
C SER A 5 -13.55 3.51 6.97
N LEU A 6 -13.28 2.22 7.04
CA LEU A 6 -12.49 1.67 8.13
C LEU A 6 -11.07 2.19 8.01
N VAL A 7 -10.76 3.17 8.85
CA VAL A 7 -9.42 3.73 8.97
C VAL A 7 -8.53 2.69 9.63
N GLY A 8 -7.78 1.95 8.83
CA GLY A 8 -6.63 1.22 9.30
C GLY A 8 -5.52 2.23 9.60
N SER A 9 -5.54 2.86 10.77
CA SER A 9 -4.41 3.68 11.20
C SER A 9 -3.19 2.81 11.43
N GLU A 10 -2.06 3.34 11.06
CA GLU A 10 -0.68 2.98 11.34
C GLU A 10 0.07 2.24 10.24
N MET A 11 1.15 2.91 9.87
CA MET A 11 2.19 2.61 8.90
C MET A 11 2.81 1.23 9.06
N CYS A 12 2.11 0.17 8.67
CA CYS A 12 2.71 -1.16 8.52
C CYS A 12 1.76 -2.09 7.79
N ILE A 13 2.28 -2.93 6.94
CA ILE A 13 1.59 -4.11 6.43
C ILE A 13 1.33 -5.03 7.63
N ARG A 14 0.18 -4.85 8.27
CA ARG A 14 -0.33 -5.69 9.36
C ARG A 14 -1.83 -5.73 9.26
N ASP A 15 -2.37 -6.91 9.37
CA ASP A 15 -3.76 -7.13 9.04
C ASP A 15 -4.68 -6.97 10.24
N ARG A 16 -5.88 -6.49 9.96
CA ARG A 16 -6.99 -6.46 10.91
C ARG A 16 -8.02 -7.54 10.60
N TYR A 17 -7.55 -8.62 10.00
CA TYR A 17 -8.33 -9.81 9.65
C TYR A 17 -7.42 -11.05 9.76
N PRO A 18 -7.95 -12.27 9.87
CA PRO A 18 -7.18 -13.51 9.81
C PRO A 18 -6.56 -13.71 8.43
N SER A 19 -5.30 -13.27 8.25
CA SER A 19 -4.56 -13.39 7.00
C SER A 19 -3.67 -14.64 7.01
N SER A 20 -3.57 -15.30 5.86
CA SER A 20 -2.57 -16.37 5.64
C SER A 20 -1.19 -15.80 5.26
N ILE A 21 -1.12 -14.50 4.94
CA ILE A 21 0.08 -13.83 4.44
C ILE A 21 0.75 -12.99 5.52
N GLU A 22 -0.04 -12.24 6.31
CA GLU A 22 0.44 -11.30 7.31
C GLU A 22 -0.08 -11.62 8.72
N THR A 23 0.51 -10.99 9.73
CA THR A 23 0.14 -11.16 11.12
C THR A 23 -0.77 -10.05 11.61
N PHE A 24 -1.56 -10.30 12.64
CA PHE A 24 -2.42 -9.31 13.25
C PHE A 24 -1.68 -8.05 13.72
N ALA A 25 -2.33 -6.91 13.53
CA ALA A 25 -1.85 -5.61 14.00
C ALA A 25 -1.81 -5.55 15.53
N GLU A 26 -0.75 -4.95 16.08
CA GLU A 26 -0.59 -4.71 17.52
C GLU A 26 -1.75 -3.89 18.10
N SER A 27 -2.30 -2.97 17.32
CA SER A 27 -3.41 -2.11 17.72
C SER A 27 -4.71 -2.85 18.07
N LEU A 28 -4.87 -4.11 17.66
CA LEU A 28 -6.06 -4.91 18.00
C LEU A 28 -6.03 -5.45 19.43
N THR A 29 -4.86 -5.79 19.94
CA THR A 29 -4.73 -6.53 21.21
C THR A 29 -3.68 -5.93 22.15
N GLY A 30 -2.95 -4.89 21.72
CA GLY A 30 -1.77 -4.38 22.41
C GLY A 30 -0.51 -5.24 22.25
N TYR A 31 -0.59 -6.36 21.51
CA TYR A 31 0.52 -7.27 21.27
C TYR A 31 0.67 -7.58 19.79
N THR A 32 1.89 -7.50 19.29
CA THR A 32 2.21 -7.79 17.90
C THR A 32 1.88 -9.22 17.50
N GLY A 33 1.05 -9.40 16.48
CA GLY A 33 0.69 -10.70 15.92
C GLY A 33 -0.28 -11.55 16.74
N ARG A 34 -0.80 -11.02 17.85
CA ARG A 34 -1.76 -11.75 18.69
C ARG A 34 -3.15 -11.73 18.05
N ASN A 35 -3.75 -12.91 17.93
CA ASN A 35 -5.13 -13.06 17.46
C ASN A 35 -6.11 -12.44 18.48
N PRO A 36 -7.02 -11.55 18.07
CA PRO A 36 -8.01 -10.94 18.95
C PRO A 36 -9.15 -11.89 19.36
N GLY A 37 -9.22 -13.09 18.77
CA GLY A 37 -10.28 -14.09 19.07
C GLY A 37 -11.54 -13.90 18.21
N TYR A 38 -11.56 -12.95 17.30
CA TYR A 38 -12.65 -12.71 16.34
C TYR A 38 -12.07 -12.16 15.04
N ASP A 39 -12.91 -12.03 14.01
CA ASP A 39 -12.54 -11.39 12.74
C ASP A 39 -13.04 -9.93 12.70
N PRO A 40 -12.17 -8.94 12.93
CA PRO A 40 -12.56 -7.53 12.95
C PRO A 40 -13.08 -7.03 11.60
N LEU A 41 -12.57 -7.55 10.48
CA LEU A 41 -13.01 -7.12 9.15
C LEU A 41 -14.39 -7.67 8.82
N ALA A 42 -14.63 -8.96 9.07
CA ALA A 42 -15.94 -9.56 8.90
C ALA A 42 -17.01 -8.87 9.76
N PHE A 43 -16.68 -8.61 11.04
CA PHE A 43 -17.57 -7.86 11.94
C PHE A 43 -17.93 -6.48 11.40
N ALA A 44 -16.92 -5.75 10.92
CA ALA A 44 -17.14 -4.40 10.42
C ALA A 44 -17.98 -4.38 9.12
N ILE A 45 -17.77 -5.34 8.21
CA ILE A 45 -18.58 -5.50 7.00
C ILE A 45 -20.05 -5.73 7.38
N GLU A 46 -20.30 -6.70 8.27
CA GLU A 46 -21.64 -7.01 8.74
C GLU A 46 -22.34 -5.78 9.34
N GLU A 47 -21.65 -5.04 10.21
CA GLU A 47 -22.20 -3.86 10.87
C GLU A 47 -22.43 -2.67 9.93
N CYS A 48 -21.57 -2.51 8.90
CA CYS A 48 -21.79 -1.51 7.84
C CYS A 48 -23.01 -1.87 6.98
N HIS A 49 -23.06 -3.10 6.49
CA HIS A 49 -24.16 -3.55 5.61
C HIS A 49 -25.52 -3.53 6.30
N LYS A 50 -25.62 -3.89 7.57
CA LYS A 50 -26.84 -3.74 8.39
C LYS A 50 -27.38 -2.31 8.43
N ARG A 51 -26.52 -1.32 8.21
CA ARG A 51 -26.87 0.11 8.21
C ARG A 51 -26.94 0.73 6.83
N GLY A 52 -26.87 -0.08 5.77
CA GLY A 52 -26.87 0.39 4.37
C GLY A 52 -25.63 1.18 4.01
N MET A 53 -24.50 0.91 4.68
CA MET A 53 -23.21 1.59 4.44
C MET A 53 -22.25 0.67 3.71
N GLU A 54 -21.46 1.24 2.77
CA GLU A 54 -20.36 0.54 2.12
C GLU A 54 -19.15 0.42 3.06
N LEU A 55 -18.43 -0.70 2.97
CA LEU A 55 -17.14 -0.86 3.60
C LEU A 55 -16.02 -0.93 2.58
N HIS A 56 -15.05 -0.01 2.68
CA HIS A 56 -13.84 -0.01 1.88
C HIS A 56 -12.64 -0.40 2.75
N ALA A 57 -11.96 -1.49 2.38
CA ALA A 57 -10.75 -1.92 3.05
C ALA A 57 -9.59 -0.96 2.74
N TRP A 58 -9.07 -0.26 3.75
CA TRP A 58 -7.93 0.65 3.61
C TRP A 58 -6.62 -0.11 3.80
N ILE A 59 -5.79 -0.11 2.76
CA ILE A 59 -4.51 -0.84 2.73
C ILE A 59 -3.36 0.15 2.62
N VAL A 60 -2.48 0.16 3.63
CA VAL A 60 -1.18 0.83 3.57
C VAL A 60 -0.21 -0.07 2.82
N THR A 61 0.31 0.38 1.69
CA THR A 61 0.96 -0.49 0.70
C THR A 61 2.49 -0.59 0.82
N ILE A 62 3.21 0.50 0.65
CA ILE A 62 4.68 0.49 0.53
C ILE A 62 5.43 0.50 1.87
N PRO A 63 4.99 1.19 2.94
CA PRO A 63 5.62 1.10 4.24
C PRO A 63 5.56 -0.31 4.83
N ALA A 64 6.71 -0.85 5.27
CA ALA A 64 6.84 -2.19 5.85
C ALA A 64 7.20 -2.18 7.35
N GLY A 65 7.15 -0.99 7.97
CA GLY A 65 7.39 -0.82 9.40
C GLY A 65 8.73 -0.19 9.75
N ASN A 66 8.86 0.22 11.00
CA ASN A 66 10.13 0.69 11.53
C ASN A 66 11.00 -0.48 12.04
N THR A 67 12.26 -0.19 12.33
CA THR A 67 13.23 -1.22 12.78
C THR A 67 12.77 -1.93 14.07
N ARG A 68 12.13 -1.20 15.02
CA ARG A 68 11.59 -1.81 16.26
C ARG A 68 10.49 -2.81 15.94
N GLN A 69 9.55 -2.43 15.09
CA GLN A 69 8.44 -3.29 14.70
C GLN A 69 8.91 -4.55 13.96
N VAL A 70 9.84 -4.40 13.03
CA VAL A 70 10.45 -5.54 12.32
C VAL A 70 11.14 -6.50 13.31
N LYS A 71 11.82 -5.96 14.33
CA LYS A 71 12.45 -6.78 15.38
C LYS A 71 11.41 -7.53 16.22
N LEU A 72 10.31 -6.88 16.60
CA LEU A 72 9.23 -7.51 17.37
C LEU A 72 8.52 -8.62 16.60
N LEU A 73 8.28 -8.43 15.30
CA LEU A 73 7.69 -9.44 14.42
C LEU A 73 8.62 -10.63 14.15
N GLY A 74 9.94 -10.41 14.25
CA GLY A 74 10.94 -11.45 13.99
C GLY A 74 10.72 -12.11 12.62
N ARG A 75 10.67 -13.44 12.59
CA ARG A 75 10.48 -14.23 11.35
C ARG A 75 9.16 -13.98 10.63
N ASN A 76 8.15 -13.44 11.30
CA ASN A 76 6.86 -13.11 10.69
C ASN A 76 6.89 -11.78 9.91
N SER A 77 7.93 -10.97 10.08
CA SER A 77 8.08 -9.73 9.30
C SER A 77 8.35 -10.04 7.83
N ILE A 78 7.73 -9.30 6.92
CA ILE A 78 8.04 -9.36 5.47
C ILE A 78 9.51 -9.06 5.21
N VAL A 79 10.14 -8.21 6.01
CA VAL A 79 11.57 -7.89 5.92
C VAL A 79 12.44 -9.13 6.15
N GLN A 80 12.04 -10.03 7.03
CA GLN A 80 12.75 -11.29 7.29
C GLN A 80 12.36 -12.38 6.29
N ARG A 81 11.09 -12.44 5.89
CA ARG A 81 10.58 -13.45 4.95
C ARG A 81 11.05 -13.22 3.52
N ASN A 82 11.10 -11.95 3.08
CA ASN A 82 11.55 -11.58 1.73
C ASN A 82 12.35 -10.28 1.72
N ARG A 83 13.58 -10.36 2.18
CA ARG A 83 14.52 -9.22 2.26
C ARG A 83 14.75 -8.54 0.91
N LYS A 84 14.63 -9.27 -0.19
CA LYS A 84 14.93 -8.78 -1.55
C LYS A 84 14.01 -7.63 -1.98
N ILE A 85 12.74 -7.67 -1.55
CA ILE A 85 11.76 -6.64 -1.89
C ILE A 85 11.73 -5.49 -0.88
N CYS A 86 12.59 -5.49 0.14
CA CYS A 86 12.58 -4.49 1.19
C CYS A 86 13.82 -3.61 1.16
N LYS A 87 13.63 -2.32 1.46
CA LYS A 87 14.71 -1.32 1.58
C LYS A 87 14.58 -0.58 2.90
N LEU A 88 15.71 -0.39 3.59
CA LEU A 88 15.79 0.47 4.76
C LEU A 88 16.08 1.91 4.32
N TYR A 89 15.25 2.84 4.75
CA TYR A 89 15.38 4.25 4.45
C TYR A 89 14.97 5.09 5.65
N LYS A 90 15.89 5.91 6.17
CA LYS A 90 15.68 6.78 7.34
C LYS A 90 15.05 6.06 8.56
N GLY A 91 15.55 4.87 8.88
CA GLY A 91 15.09 4.09 10.04
C GLY A 91 13.79 3.31 9.83
N ASN A 92 13.15 3.45 8.68
CA ASN A 92 11.94 2.73 8.31
C ASN A 92 12.19 1.78 7.14
N TRP A 93 11.48 0.67 7.14
CA TRP A 93 11.47 -0.31 6.07
C TRP A 93 10.36 0.00 5.08
N TYR A 94 10.67 -0.13 3.81
CA TYR A 94 9.73 0.06 2.70
C TYR A 94 9.84 -1.11 1.74
N LEU A 95 8.76 -1.51 1.14
CA LEU A 95 8.81 -2.34 -0.06
C LEU A 95 9.47 -1.55 -1.19
N ASP A 96 10.22 -2.23 -2.05
CA ASP A 96 10.85 -1.63 -3.22
C ASP A 96 9.91 -1.70 -4.43
N PRO A 97 9.25 -0.59 -4.84
CA PRO A 97 8.30 -0.64 -5.95
C PRO A 97 8.94 -1.03 -7.28
N GLY A 98 10.26 -0.85 -7.39
CA GLY A 98 11.01 -1.23 -8.59
C GLY A 98 11.32 -2.72 -8.70
N ASN A 99 11.11 -3.49 -7.63
CA ASN A 99 11.26 -4.94 -7.68
C ASN A 99 9.93 -5.58 -8.14
N PRO A 100 9.91 -6.36 -9.24
CA PRO A 100 8.68 -6.98 -9.75
C PRO A 100 7.93 -7.83 -8.72
N GLU A 101 8.64 -8.51 -7.81
CA GLU A 101 8.03 -9.32 -6.75
C GLU A 101 7.18 -8.48 -5.76
N THR A 102 7.41 -7.17 -5.68
CA THR A 102 6.64 -6.28 -4.78
C THR A 102 5.18 -6.18 -5.19
N LYS A 103 4.89 -5.98 -6.48
CA LYS A 103 3.51 -5.92 -6.96
C LYS A 103 2.78 -7.25 -6.80
N GLU A 104 3.48 -8.35 -6.98
CA GLU A 104 2.93 -9.71 -6.79
C GLU A 104 2.59 -9.96 -5.32
N TYR A 105 3.48 -9.54 -4.41
CA TYR A 105 3.22 -9.64 -2.97
C TYR A 105 2.00 -8.83 -2.54
N LEU A 106 1.90 -7.56 -2.94
CA LEU A 106 0.74 -6.72 -2.65
C LEU A 106 -0.54 -7.27 -3.28
N SER A 107 -0.45 -7.75 -4.52
CA SER A 107 -1.59 -8.36 -5.20
C SER A 107 -2.12 -9.60 -4.47
N ARG A 108 -1.25 -10.42 -3.86
CA ARG A 108 -1.70 -11.57 -3.06
C ARG A 108 -2.53 -11.13 -1.85
N ILE A 109 -2.09 -10.11 -1.11
CA ILE A 109 -2.84 -9.56 0.03
C ILE A 109 -4.20 -9.04 -0.43
N VAL A 110 -4.21 -8.24 -1.49
CA VAL A 110 -5.44 -7.66 -2.03
C VAL A 110 -6.40 -8.74 -2.53
N LYS A 111 -5.90 -9.75 -3.21
CA LYS A 111 -6.71 -10.90 -3.68
C LYS A 111 -7.24 -11.73 -2.52
N GLU A 112 -6.46 -11.92 -1.45
CA GLU A 112 -6.93 -12.60 -0.24
C GLU A 112 -8.14 -11.89 0.36
N ILE A 113 -8.05 -10.57 0.59
CA ILE A 113 -9.17 -9.77 1.09
C ILE A 113 -10.36 -9.82 0.12
N THR A 114 -10.11 -9.59 -1.17
CA THR A 114 -11.19 -9.55 -2.18
C THR A 114 -11.93 -10.87 -2.29
N SER A 115 -11.22 -12.00 -2.19
CA SER A 115 -11.84 -13.32 -2.32
C SER A 115 -12.60 -13.77 -1.08
N GLN A 116 -12.09 -13.42 0.12
CA GLN A 116 -12.61 -13.91 1.39
C GLN A 116 -13.74 -13.04 1.97
N TYR A 117 -13.79 -11.75 1.62
CA TYR A 117 -14.68 -10.78 2.24
C TYR A 117 -15.63 -10.11 1.25
N ASP A 118 -16.83 -9.81 1.70
CA ASP A 118 -17.83 -9.06 0.92
C ASP A 118 -17.63 -7.54 1.09
N ILE A 119 -16.47 -7.07 0.66
CA ILE A 119 -16.12 -5.65 0.67
C ILE A 119 -16.71 -4.94 -0.54
N ASP A 120 -17.10 -3.67 -0.38
CA ASP A 120 -17.60 -2.81 -1.45
C ASP A 120 -16.46 -2.09 -2.20
N GLY A 121 -15.34 -1.91 -1.52
CA GLY A 121 -14.18 -1.25 -2.10
C GLY A 121 -12.86 -1.55 -1.41
N ILE A 122 -11.78 -1.14 -2.09
CA ILE A 122 -10.41 -1.14 -1.58
C ILE A 122 -9.83 0.25 -1.77
N HIS A 123 -9.15 0.74 -0.75
CA HIS A 123 -8.49 2.04 -0.77
C HIS A 123 -6.99 1.89 -0.51
N PHE A 124 -6.15 2.29 -1.50
CA PHE A 124 -4.70 2.23 -1.37
C PHE A 124 -4.15 3.53 -0.80
N ASP A 125 -3.50 3.42 0.35
CA ASP A 125 -2.71 4.51 0.91
C ASP A 125 -1.22 4.19 0.82
N TYR A 126 -0.39 5.25 0.80
CA TYR A 126 1.06 5.15 0.65
C TYR A 126 1.53 4.32 -0.56
N ILE A 127 0.71 4.23 -1.63
CA ILE A 127 1.12 3.61 -2.90
C ILE A 127 2.04 4.58 -3.65
N ARG A 128 3.24 4.75 -3.10
CA ARG A 128 4.21 5.76 -3.52
C ARG A 128 5.60 5.47 -2.98
N TYR A 129 6.61 6.02 -3.62
CA TYR A 129 7.96 6.02 -3.05
C TYR A 129 8.01 6.87 -1.76
N PRO A 130 8.94 6.59 -0.83
CA PRO A 130 9.26 7.53 0.25
C PRO A 130 9.75 8.85 -0.35
N ASP A 131 9.85 9.90 0.48
CA ASP A 131 10.23 11.26 0.03
C ASP A 131 11.51 11.25 -0.83
N GLY A 132 11.34 11.47 -2.14
CA GLY A 132 12.41 11.43 -3.14
C GLY A 132 13.34 12.65 -3.17
N ARG A 133 13.15 13.64 -2.27
CA ARG A 133 14.09 14.76 -2.10
C ARG A 133 15.44 14.32 -1.54
N THR A 134 15.52 13.13 -1.01
CA THR A 134 16.76 12.49 -0.57
C THR A 134 16.98 11.20 -1.34
N ARG A 135 18.21 10.68 -1.32
CA ARG A 135 18.58 9.47 -2.06
C ARG A 135 17.84 8.25 -1.53
N ILE A 136 16.91 7.70 -2.32
CA ILE A 136 16.23 6.43 -2.04
C ILE A 136 17.19 5.26 -2.37
N PRO A 137 17.25 4.18 -1.57
CA PRO A 137 18.19 3.07 -1.77
C PRO A 137 17.71 2.05 -2.82
N ASP A 138 17.28 2.52 -4.00
CA ASP A 138 16.76 1.70 -5.11
C ASP A 138 17.71 1.60 -6.33
N GLN A 139 18.93 2.11 -6.22
CA GLN A 139 19.89 2.15 -7.32
C GLN A 139 20.24 0.77 -7.92
N SER A 140 20.35 -0.25 -7.05
CA SER A 140 20.59 -1.62 -7.50
C SER A 140 19.45 -2.18 -8.34
N THR A 141 18.22 -1.88 -7.92
CA THR A 141 16.99 -2.30 -8.61
C THR A 141 16.83 -1.53 -9.92
N PHE A 142 17.11 -0.22 -9.92
CA PHE A 142 17.11 0.59 -11.14
C PHE A 142 18.13 0.08 -12.17
N ARG A 143 19.36 -0.23 -11.77
CA ARG A 143 20.38 -0.82 -12.68
C ARG A 143 19.90 -2.12 -13.31
N LYS A 144 19.15 -2.92 -12.57
CA LYS A 144 18.64 -4.21 -13.06
C LYS A 144 17.43 -4.08 -13.99
N TYR A 145 16.50 -3.19 -13.67
CA TYR A 145 15.18 -3.13 -14.31
C TYR A 145 14.85 -1.80 -15.01
N GLY A 146 15.68 -0.76 -14.85
CA GLY A 146 15.40 0.60 -15.36
C GLY A 146 15.95 0.91 -16.75
N LYS A 147 16.34 -0.10 -17.55
CA LYS A 147 16.96 0.10 -18.87
C LYS A 147 16.16 1.05 -19.76
N GLY A 148 16.83 2.02 -20.37
CA GLY A 148 16.24 2.96 -21.33
C GLY A 148 15.39 4.07 -20.73
N LYS A 149 15.30 4.18 -19.39
CA LYS A 149 14.49 5.18 -18.70
C LYS A 149 15.33 6.07 -17.80
N THR A 150 14.86 7.29 -17.57
CA THR A 150 15.37 8.09 -16.45
C THR A 150 14.90 7.48 -15.14
N LEU A 151 15.65 7.67 -14.05
CA LEU A 151 15.29 7.17 -12.73
C LEU A 151 13.90 7.65 -12.28
N ALA A 152 13.57 8.92 -12.53
CA ALA A 152 12.28 9.49 -12.16
C ALA A 152 11.12 8.87 -12.96
N GLN A 153 11.30 8.66 -14.27
CA GLN A 153 10.28 8.01 -15.09
C GLN A 153 10.08 6.55 -14.68
N TRP A 154 11.17 5.81 -14.48
CA TRP A 154 11.12 4.43 -14.03
C TRP A 154 10.37 4.28 -12.69
N ARG A 155 10.59 5.18 -11.73
CA ARG A 155 9.86 5.17 -10.47
C ARG A 155 8.36 5.40 -10.65
N ARG A 156 7.95 6.36 -11.50
CA ARG A 156 6.53 6.57 -11.81
C ARG A 156 5.90 5.37 -12.48
N ASP A 157 6.59 4.79 -13.46
CA ASP A 157 6.10 3.62 -14.17
C ASP A 157 5.90 2.42 -13.22
N ASN A 158 6.79 2.23 -12.24
CA ASN A 158 6.65 1.15 -11.25
C ASN A 158 5.38 1.31 -10.41
N ILE A 159 5.09 2.52 -9.94
CA ILE A 159 3.86 2.77 -9.16
C ILE A 159 2.63 2.60 -10.04
N THR A 160 2.64 3.14 -11.24
CA THR A 160 1.52 3.01 -12.20
C THR A 160 1.27 1.55 -12.57
N GLU A 161 2.31 0.79 -12.85
CA GLU A 161 2.18 -0.63 -13.18
C GLU A 161 1.67 -1.44 -11.98
N MET A 162 2.07 -1.09 -10.76
CA MET A 162 1.57 -1.72 -9.54
C MET A 162 0.07 -1.46 -9.36
N VAL A 163 -0.37 -0.21 -9.51
CA VAL A 163 -1.81 0.15 -9.47
C VAL A 163 -2.59 -0.63 -10.52
N ARG A 164 -2.11 -0.63 -11.77
CA ARG A 164 -2.75 -1.36 -12.88
C ARG A 164 -2.85 -2.86 -12.62
N TYR A 165 -1.75 -3.46 -12.14
CA TYR A 165 -1.68 -4.89 -11.88
C TYR A 165 -2.68 -5.33 -10.80
N ILE A 166 -2.74 -4.59 -9.70
CA ILE A 166 -3.67 -4.87 -8.61
C ILE A 166 -5.11 -4.61 -9.05
N TYR A 167 -5.37 -3.49 -9.75
CA TYR A 167 -6.68 -3.16 -10.30
C TYR A 167 -7.25 -4.31 -11.14
N LYS A 168 -6.47 -4.78 -12.11
CA LYS A 168 -6.88 -5.93 -12.96
C LYS A 168 -7.21 -7.15 -12.12
N GLY A 169 -6.33 -7.52 -11.18
CA GLY A 169 -6.54 -8.68 -10.33
C GLY A 169 -7.78 -8.62 -9.44
N VAL A 170 -8.17 -7.42 -8.97
CA VAL A 170 -9.43 -7.24 -8.22
C VAL A 170 -10.64 -7.35 -9.15
N LYS A 171 -10.59 -6.68 -10.31
CA LYS A 171 -11.70 -6.67 -11.27
C LYS A 171 -11.98 -8.04 -11.91
N GLU A 172 -10.95 -8.88 -12.04
CA GLU A 172 -11.09 -10.28 -12.44
C GLU A 172 -11.82 -11.13 -11.39
N LEU A 173 -11.63 -10.85 -10.10
CA LEU A 173 -12.28 -11.57 -9.01
C LEU A 173 -13.69 -11.05 -8.71
N LYS A 174 -13.82 -9.72 -8.53
CA LYS A 174 -15.07 -9.04 -8.20
C LYS A 174 -15.18 -7.72 -8.97
N PRO A 175 -15.82 -7.70 -10.14
CA PRO A 175 -15.89 -6.51 -11.01
C PRO A 175 -16.53 -5.28 -10.35
N TYR A 176 -17.44 -5.51 -9.39
CA TYR A 176 -18.18 -4.44 -8.69
C TYR A 176 -17.36 -3.75 -7.59
N VAL A 177 -16.30 -4.36 -7.07
CA VAL A 177 -15.48 -3.77 -5.99
C VAL A 177 -14.85 -2.47 -6.48
N LYS A 178 -15.13 -1.37 -5.78
CA LYS A 178 -14.56 -0.05 -6.06
C LYS A 178 -13.08 -0.01 -5.67
N ILE A 179 -12.27 0.72 -6.44
CA ILE A 179 -10.85 0.87 -6.15
C ILE A 179 -10.51 2.34 -6.09
N GLY A 180 -9.99 2.76 -4.94
CA GLY A 180 -9.55 4.12 -4.67
C GLY A 180 -8.09 4.18 -4.24
N SER A 181 -7.54 5.39 -4.26
CA SER A 181 -6.21 5.68 -3.73
C SER A 181 -6.14 7.08 -3.13
N SER A 182 -5.18 7.31 -2.21
CA SER A 182 -4.87 8.62 -1.63
C SER A 182 -3.56 9.18 -2.21
N PRO A 183 -3.56 9.74 -3.42
CA PRO A 183 -2.39 10.45 -3.92
C PRO A 183 -2.24 11.78 -3.19
N LEU A 184 -1.03 12.36 -3.24
CA LEU A 184 -0.82 13.71 -2.73
C LEU A 184 -1.67 14.71 -3.52
N GLY A 185 -2.41 15.58 -2.81
CA GLY A 185 -3.31 16.56 -3.41
C GLY A 185 -2.61 17.57 -4.33
N LYS A 186 -1.34 17.90 -4.04
CA LYS A 186 -0.51 18.69 -4.95
C LYS A 186 0.13 17.77 -5.99
N TYR A 187 -0.40 17.77 -7.21
CA TYR A 187 0.10 16.92 -8.30
C TYR A 187 1.50 17.31 -8.76
N ARG A 188 1.73 18.60 -9.14
CA ARG A 188 3.01 19.17 -9.61
C ARG A 188 3.20 20.58 -9.10
N ASP A 189 4.43 21.07 -9.20
CA ASP A 189 4.69 22.50 -9.14
C ASP A 189 4.18 23.16 -10.43
N THR A 190 3.57 24.33 -10.28
CA THR A 190 3.07 25.15 -11.38
C THR A 190 3.67 26.55 -11.32
N ASN A 191 3.76 27.24 -12.47
CA ASN A 191 4.21 28.63 -12.52
C ASN A 191 3.16 29.59 -11.93
N ARG A 192 1.90 29.17 -11.82
CA ARG A 192 0.78 29.99 -11.34
C ARG A 192 0.80 30.21 -9.84
N TYR A 193 1.35 29.26 -9.07
CA TYR A 193 1.39 29.30 -7.60
C TYR A 193 2.84 29.24 -7.14
N SER A 194 3.20 30.11 -6.19
CA SER A 194 4.56 30.21 -5.65
C SER A 194 5.00 28.99 -4.82
N SER A 195 4.09 28.08 -4.47
CA SER A 195 4.43 26.91 -3.68
C SER A 195 5.25 25.91 -4.49
N ARG A 196 6.55 25.84 -4.23
CA ARG A 196 7.44 24.80 -4.75
C ARG A 196 7.67 23.74 -3.66
N GLY A 197 8.01 22.52 -4.08
CA GLY A 197 8.47 21.49 -3.15
C GLY A 197 7.68 20.19 -3.25
N TRP A 198 7.18 19.70 -2.14
CA TRP A 198 6.62 18.35 -2.05
C TRP A 198 5.35 18.17 -2.88
N ASN A 199 5.38 17.25 -3.84
CA ASN A 199 4.28 16.98 -4.77
C ASN A 199 4.27 15.52 -5.20
N ALA A 200 3.13 15.07 -5.76
CA ALA A 200 2.90 13.69 -6.16
C ALA A 200 3.88 13.24 -7.25
N TYR A 201 3.98 13.99 -8.33
CA TYR A 201 4.67 13.57 -9.55
C TYR A 201 6.18 13.52 -9.42
N ASN A 202 6.80 14.56 -8.84
CA ASN A 202 8.26 14.69 -8.79
C ASN A 202 8.89 14.17 -7.50
N THR A 203 8.13 14.19 -6.37
CA THR A 203 8.70 13.88 -5.06
C THR A 203 8.45 12.44 -4.62
N VAL A 204 7.25 11.93 -4.85
CA VAL A 204 6.86 10.57 -4.45
C VAL A 204 6.47 9.67 -5.61
N PHE A 205 6.61 10.19 -6.85
CA PHE A 205 6.48 9.45 -8.11
C PHE A 205 5.09 8.84 -8.33
N GLN A 206 4.04 9.54 -7.90
CA GLN A 206 2.64 9.22 -8.20
C GLN A 206 2.18 10.00 -9.43
N ASP A 207 1.79 9.30 -10.50
CA ASP A 207 1.15 9.90 -11.68
C ASP A 207 -0.36 9.72 -11.63
N ALA A 208 -0.97 10.31 -10.58
CA ALA A 208 -2.38 10.13 -10.29
C ALA A 208 -3.31 10.61 -11.43
N ARG A 209 -2.87 11.59 -12.21
CA ARG A 209 -3.62 12.04 -13.39
C ARG A 209 -3.73 10.92 -14.43
N TYR A 210 -2.61 10.26 -14.73
CA TYR A 210 -2.58 9.14 -15.68
C TYR A 210 -3.42 7.92 -15.20
N TRP A 211 -3.65 7.78 -13.88
CA TRP A 211 -4.47 6.67 -13.37
C TRP A 211 -5.98 6.89 -13.59
N LEU A 212 -6.41 8.12 -13.90
CA LEU A 212 -7.80 8.49 -14.19
C LEU A 212 -8.15 8.42 -15.69
N GLU A 213 -7.13 8.35 -16.55
CA GLU A 213 -7.24 8.21 -18.01
C GLU A 213 -7.21 6.73 -18.42
#